data_399fa3b23009b147f0a8bdc107909c2f
#
_entry.id   399fa3b23009b147f0a8bdc107909c2f
#
_cell.length_a   1.000
_cell.length_b   1.000
_cell.length_c   1.000
_cell.angle_alpha   90.00
_cell.angle_beta   90.00
_cell.angle_gamma   90.00
#
_symmetry.space_group_name_H-M   'P 1'
#
loop_
_entity.id
_entity.type
_entity.pdbx_description
1 polymer ?
#
loop_
_entity_poly.entity_id
_entity_poly.type
_entity_poly.pdbx_seq_one_letter_code
_entity_poly.pdbx_strand_id
1 'polypeptide(L)'
;MALTAVAVATGGVMADEMPKGLRAHPHPLVHHTNRVERTAGRRLLKAAAPALQARYDLRDIDGQGTTYLTPVRNQSPYGTCWAFSSMVGIEYLMNRDEGIAADLSVNNLVNLHGFAAGYDDGGNPSLAIAVFLREDGPVATALDPYWRPGQSVRERGVRIPRKVTLLPSWTTSEPGELMAAQLESVKRGVMTYGPLTVSYYHSDSYLRGSAYYYNGAKGSNHAVAIVGWDDNYAAGNFRTAPPADGAFIIRNSWGASWGERGYFYLSYYDKSLCRDGNVAWARLSDGSDYGHVYQLDPYGYVNAYGYSTETAFAANVFQARTDETLAAFGFYALAENTTYEASIVVNPRFNGFGRLFGTTTQVKTWTCSDAGYEVIDFEQGVAVGAGTNFAIAVKITTPGFGYPIPIMCNANFSDGTPYLERVVPVAGVSYIGSGSSLGRVAWEEMSSGGKFFCCKVYAKAKDGNLTTTGTTSVPYRWLDLYSNSTAKYVNCLTNYYYGAYNALGEHVAANGVRIEESFARGLDPDNETATNLLATISLDAGGKPVVGVSPENPVLWTYTVLGSRNLRDWSVRSDTDLFFKVKVSPK
;
A
#
# COMPACT_ATOMS: atom_id res chain seq x y z
N MET A 1 -16.21 -57.76 -10.99
CA MET A 1 -15.44 -56.50 -10.83
C MET A 1 -16.32 -55.50 -10.07
N ALA A 2 -16.08 -55.36 -8.80
CA ALA A 2 -16.86 -54.43 -7.94
C ALA A 2 -16.11 -53.08 -7.93
N LEU A 3 -16.78 -52.01 -8.40
CA LEU A 3 -16.30 -50.64 -8.24
C LEU A 3 -16.57 -50.22 -6.78
N THR A 4 -15.50 -50.04 -6.03
CA THR A 4 -15.56 -49.45 -4.69
C THR A 4 -15.54 -47.93 -4.91
N ALA A 5 -16.66 -47.27 -4.63
CA ALA A 5 -16.74 -45.81 -4.56
C ALA A 5 -16.02 -45.36 -3.30
N VAL A 6 -14.92 -44.65 -3.46
CA VAL A 6 -14.27 -43.93 -2.36
C VAL A 6 -15.09 -42.65 -2.12
N ALA A 7 -15.86 -42.65 -1.04
CA ALA A 7 -16.50 -41.45 -0.53
C ALA A 7 -15.39 -40.54 0.01
N VAL A 8 -15.12 -39.43 -0.70
CA VAL A 8 -14.33 -38.32 -0.16
C VAL A 8 -15.20 -37.64 0.88
N ALA A 9 -14.89 -37.89 2.16
CA ALA A 9 -15.47 -37.14 3.25
C ALA A 9 -15.03 -35.67 3.11
N THR A 10 -15.93 -34.79 2.71
CA THR A 10 -15.79 -33.35 2.85
C THR A 10 -15.96 -33.03 4.34
N GLY A 11 -14.92 -33.28 5.12
CA GLY A 11 -14.82 -32.76 6.47
C GLY A 11 -14.74 -31.23 6.35
N GLY A 12 -15.81 -30.54 6.68
CA GLY A 12 -15.78 -29.08 6.85
C GLY A 12 -14.75 -28.76 7.92
N VAL A 13 -13.69 -28.03 7.56
CA VAL A 13 -12.71 -27.52 8.52
C VAL A 13 -13.47 -26.63 9.50
N MET A 14 -13.34 -26.92 10.78
CA MET A 14 -13.97 -26.10 11.84
C MET A 14 -13.38 -24.71 11.79
N ALA A 15 -14.17 -23.65 12.03
CA ALA A 15 -13.71 -22.28 11.84
C ALA A 15 -12.62 -21.83 12.84
N ASP A 16 -12.45 -22.50 13.97
CA ASP A 16 -11.28 -22.33 14.85
C ASP A 16 -9.98 -22.84 14.21
N GLU A 17 -10.07 -23.74 13.23
CA GLU A 17 -8.96 -24.21 12.41
C GLU A 17 -8.75 -23.33 11.16
N MET A 18 -9.65 -22.38 10.89
CA MET A 18 -9.48 -21.46 9.76
C MET A 18 -8.31 -20.53 10.03
N PRO A 19 -7.46 -20.28 9.01
CA PRO A 19 -6.30 -19.44 9.16
C PRO A 19 -6.70 -18.01 9.50
N LYS A 20 -6.01 -17.45 10.48
CA LYS A 20 -6.11 -16.06 10.91
C LYS A 20 -4.72 -15.47 10.73
N GLY A 21 -4.59 -14.24 10.33
CA GLY A 21 -3.27 -13.72 9.98
C GLY A 21 -3.16 -12.23 10.25
N LEU A 22 -3.88 -11.73 11.27
CA LEU A 22 -3.72 -10.35 11.70
C LEU A 22 -2.54 -10.24 12.66
N ARG A 23 -1.62 -9.31 12.36
CA ARG A 23 -0.56 -8.84 13.25
C ARG A 23 -0.67 -7.32 13.39
N ALA A 24 -0.85 -6.83 14.61
CA ALA A 24 -1.00 -5.40 14.86
C ALA A 24 0.20 -4.59 14.36
N HIS A 25 -0.07 -3.40 13.80
CA HIS A 25 0.98 -2.46 13.45
C HIS A 25 1.75 -2.02 14.70
N PRO A 26 3.11 -1.89 14.68
CA PRO A 26 3.92 -1.50 15.84
C PRO A 26 3.47 -0.20 16.50
N HIS A 27 3.07 0.78 15.68
CA HIS A 27 2.59 2.08 16.13
C HIS A 27 1.38 2.52 15.28
N PRO A 28 0.18 1.94 15.49
CA PRO A 28 -0.98 2.26 14.67
C PRO A 28 -1.35 3.75 14.79
N LEU A 29 -1.63 4.38 13.66
CA LEU A 29 -2.01 5.81 13.58
C LEU A 29 -3.19 6.16 14.50
N VAL A 30 -4.08 5.21 14.68
CA VAL A 30 -5.34 5.39 15.40
C VAL A 30 -5.17 5.72 16.89
N HIS A 31 -4.04 5.32 17.51
CA HIS A 31 -3.77 5.64 18.91
C HIS A 31 -3.52 7.14 19.14
N HIS A 32 -3.18 7.89 18.10
CA HIS A 32 -2.91 9.33 18.20
C HIS A 32 -4.18 10.18 18.15
N THR A 33 -5.26 9.67 17.57
CA THR A 33 -6.54 10.39 17.40
C THR A 33 -7.40 10.41 18.66
N ASN A 34 -7.26 9.41 19.55
CA ASN A 34 -8.13 9.24 20.73
C ASN A 34 -8.09 10.38 21.76
N ARG A 35 -7.09 11.25 21.72
CA ARG A 35 -6.98 12.37 22.68
C ARG A 35 -7.64 13.65 22.17
N VAL A 36 -7.73 13.84 20.87
CA VAL A 36 -8.32 15.04 20.22
C VAL A 36 -9.83 14.91 20.12
N GLU A 37 -10.35 13.70 19.95
CA GLU A 37 -11.77 13.40 19.76
C GLU A 37 -12.67 13.83 20.90
N ARG A 38 -12.16 13.89 22.14
CA ARG A 38 -12.95 14.38 23.29
C ARG A 38 -13.44 15.81 23.14
N THR A 39 -12.79 16.61 22.29
CA THR A 39 -13.14 18.01 22.06
C THR A 39 -13.75 18.27 20.68
N ALA A 40 -13.32 17.56 19.63
CA ALA A 40 -13.75 17.75 18.25
C ALA A 40 -15.08 17.03 17.95
N GLY A 41 -15.31 15.84 18.51
CA GLY A 41 -16.57 15.09 18.35
C GLY A 41 -17.80 15.90 18.75
N ARG A 42 -17.68 16.82 19.71
CA ARG A 42 -18.74 17.77 20.07
C ARG A 42 -19.01 18.85 19.02
N ARG A 43 -18.08 19.15 18.12
CA ARG A 43 -18.27 20.18 17.08
C ARG A 43 -18.75 19.64 15.75
N LEU A 44 -18.37 18.42 15.36
CA LEU A 44 -18.81 17.79 14.09
C LEU A 44 -20.27 17.34 14.10
N LEU A 45 -20.83 17.00 15.28
CA LEU A 45 -22.25 16.66 15.42
C LEU A 45 -23.20 17.86 15.24
N LYS A 46 -22.70 19.08 15.06
CA LYS A 46 -23.53 20.30 14.92
C LYS A 46 -23.89 20.72 13.50
N ALA A 47 -23.26 20.18 12.48
CA ALA A 47 -23.78 20.33 11.12
C ALA A 47 -24.85 19.26 10.93
N ALA A 48 -26.08 19.67 10.53
CA ALA A 48 -27.24 18.78 10.34
C ALA A 48 -26.98 17.78 9.20
N ALA A 49 -26.16 16.76 9.48
CA ALA A 49 -26.00 15.64 8.58
C ALA A 49 -27.30 14.82 8.54
N PRO A 50 -27.71 14.27 7.39
CA PRO A 50 -28.89 13.43 7.29
C PRO A 50 -28.87 12.31 8.34
N ALA A 51 -30.03 12.00 8.94
CA ALA A 51 -30.15 10.88 9.86
C ALA A 51 -29.72 9.58 9.16
N LEU A 52 -28.96 8.74 9.86
CA LEU A 52 -28.59 7.43 9.36
C LEU A 52 -29.83 6.51 9.33
N GLN A 53 -29.93 5.70 8.29
CA GLN A 53 -30.93 4.63 8.22
C GLN A 53 -30.65 3.60 9.32
N ALA A 54 -31.71 2.96 9.84
CA ALA A 54 -31.58 1.89 10.81
C ALA A 54 -30.85 0.65 10.23
N ARG A 55 -30.89 0.48 8.90
CA ARG A 55 -30.17 -0.57 8.18
C ARG A 55 -29.56 0.00 6.90
N TYR A 56 -28.34 -0.40 6.61
CA TYR A 56 -27.65 -0.14 5.36
C TYR A 56 -26.82 -1.36 4.98
N ASP A 57 -26.84 -1.77 3.71
CA ASP A 57 -26.26 -3.04 3.29
C ASP A 57 -25.66 -2.91 1.88
N LEU A 58 -24.33 -2.94 1.77
CA LEU A 58 -23.65 -2.87 0.48
C LEU A 58 -23.87 -4.10 -0.41
N ARG A 59 -24.47 -5.18 0.13
CA ARG A 59 -24.89 -6.35 -0.64
C ARG A 59 -26.17 -6.08 -1.44
N ASP A 60 -26.93 -5.07 -1.03
CA ASP A 60 -28.19 -4.65 -1.64
C ASP A 60 -28.46 -3.18 -1.29
N ILE A 61 -27.84 -2.27 -2.05
CA ILE A 61 -27.81 -0.83 -1.74
C ILE A 61 -29.18 -0.16 -1.90
N ASP A 62 -30.00 -0.67 -2.81
CA ASP A 62 -31.28 -0.08 -3.23
C ASP A 62 -32.52 -0.94 -2.89
N GLY A 63 -32.32 -2.09 -2.25
CA GLY A 63 -33.37 -3.07 -1.97
C GLY A 63 -33.85 -3.85 -3.21
N GLN A 64 -33.08 -3.78 -4.32
CA GLN A 64 -33.39 -4.46 -5.59
C GLN A 64 -32.25 -5.41 -6.03
N GLY A 65 -31.25 -5.63 -5.15
CA GLY A 65 -30.11 -6.49 -5.38
C GLY A 65 -28.89 -5.80 -6.00
N THR A 66 -28.88 -4.46 -6.10
CA THR A 66 -27.71 -3.74 -6.60
C THR A 66 -26.58 -3.80 -5.60
N THR A 67 -25.40 -4.24 -6.07
CA THR A 67 -24.16 -4.28 -5.29
C THR A 67 -22.95 -4.00 -6.14
N TYR A 68 -21.94 -3.36 -5.55
CA TYR A 68 -20.61 -3.19 -6.13
C TYR A 68 -19.56 -4.11 -5.48
N LEU A 69 -20.01 -4.98 -4.55
CA LEU A 69 -19.13 -5.98 -3.92
C LEU A 69 -18.80 -7.11 -4.91
N THR A 70 -17.55 -7.49 -4.95
CA THR A 70 -17.08 -8.69 -5.69
C THR A 70 -17.46 -9.98 -4.94
N PRO A 71 -17.42 -11.16 -5.55
CA PRO A 71 -17.69 -12.43 -4.87
C PRO A 71 -16.77 -12.67 -3.66
N VAL A 72 -17.31 -13.32 -2.61
CA VAL A 72 -16.50 -13.68 -1.43
C VAL A 72 -15.48 -14.73 -1.79
N ARG A 73 -14.21 -14.48 -1.43
CA ARG A 73 -13.06 -15.38 -1.68
C ARG A 73 -12.69 -16.16 -0.42
N ASN A 74 -11.79 -17.15 -0.58
CA ASN A 74 -11.31 -18.00 0.50
C ASN A 74 -9.78 -17.86 0.66
N GLN A 75 -9.34 -17.44 1.85
CA GLN A 75 -7.92 -17.29 2.19
C GLN A 75 -7.23 -18.61 2.56
N SER A 76 -8.01 -19.67 2.85
CA SER A 76 -7.43 -20.95 3.28
C SER A 76 -6.41 -21.47 2.25
N PRO A 77 -5.24 -22.01 2.69
CA PRO A 77 -4.91 -22.37 4.07
C PRO A 77 -4.08 -21.33 4.85
N TYR A 78 -3.86 -20.12 4.35
CA TYR A 78 -2.87 -19.17 4.87
C TYR A 78 -3.45 -18.03 5.71
N GLY A 79 -2.64 -17.47 6.61
CA GLY A 79 -2.95 -16.32 7.45
C GLY A 79 -2.92 -14.97 6.72
N THR A 80 -3.68 -14.83 5.63
CA THR A 80 -3.65 -13.69 4.71
C THR A 80 -4.90 -12.80 4.78
N CYS A 81 -5.69 -12.88 5.86
CA CYS A 81 -6.93 -12.12 6.04
C CYS A 81 -6.75 -10.60 5.85
N TRP A 82 -5.63 -10.04 6.31
CA TRP A 82 -5.28 -8.64 6.18
C TRP A 82 -5.20 -8.19 4.72
N ALA A 83 -4.69 -9.04 3.85
CA ALA A 83 -4.57 -8.76 2.43
C ALA A 83 -5.92 -8.89 1.71
N PHE A 84 -6.71 -9.95 2.03
CA PHE A 84 -8.06 -10.10 1.49
C PHE A 84 -8.95 -8.92 1.86
N SER A 85 -8.99 -8.53 3.13
CA SER A 85 -9.83 -7.41 3.58
C SER A 85 -9.42 -6.07 2.95
N SER A 86 -8.12 -5.86 2.72
CA SER A 86 -7.61 -4.65 2.06
C SER A 86 -8.03 -4.54 0.59
N MET A 87 -8.13 -5.67 -0.14
CA MET A 87 -8.56 -5.65 -1.55
C MET A 87 -10.03 -5.27 -1.71
N VAL A 88 -10.90 -5.66 -0.76
CA VAL A 88 -12.36 -5.45 -0.87
C VAL A 88 -12.72 -4.00 -1.15
N GLY A 89 -12.09 -3.05 -0.47
CA GLY A 89 -12.39 -1.63 -0.64
C GLY A 89 -11.93 -1.08 -1.98
N ILE A 90 -10.77 -1.52 -2.50
CA ILE A 90 -10.27 -1.11 -3.81
C ILE A 90 -11.15 -1.69 -4.93
N GLU A 91 -11.46 -2.98 -4.86
CA GLU A 91 -12.36 -3.64 -5.81
C GLU A 91 -13.74 -3.00 -5.84
N TYR A 92 -14.26 -2.63 -4.67
CA TYR A 92 -15.54 -1.92 -4.55
C TYR A 92 -15.49 -0.54 -5.24
N LEU A 93 -14.46 0.25 -5.01
CA LEU A 93 -14.30 1.57 -5.65
C LEU A 93 -14.17 1.45 -7.17
N MET A 94 -13.38 0.50 -7.67
CA MET A 94 -13.27 0.24 -9.11
C MET A 94 -14.62 -0.10 -9.74
N ASN A 95 -15.42 -0.92 -9.06
CA ASN A 95 -16.73 -1.29 -9.55
C ASN A 95 -17.73 -0.13 -9.45
N ARG A 96 -17.77 0.58 -8.33
CA ARG A 96 -18.70 1.70 -8.09
C ARG A 96 -18.42 2.89 -8.99
N ASP A 97 -17.16 3.29 -9.08
CA ASP A 97 -16.77 4.57 -9.70
C ASP A 97 -16.43 4.43 -11.19
N GLU A 98 -16.00 3.23 -11.62
CA GLU A 98 -15.54 2.96 -12.97
C GLU A 98 -16.32 1.86 -13.71
N GLY A 99 -17.21 1.13 -13.01
CA GLY A 99 -17.94 -0.02 -13.58
C GLY A 99 -17.04 -1.24 -13.84
N ILE A 100 -15.87 -1.32 -13.21
CA ILE A 100 -14.91 -2.40 -13.38
C ILE A 100 -15.02 -3.39 -12.22
N ALA A 101 -15.63 -4.55 -12.48
CA ALA A 101 -15.65 -5.66 -11.53
C ALA A 101 -14.27 -6.32 -11.44
N ALA A 102 -13.38 -5.73 -10.64
CA ALA A 102 -12.01 -6.19 -10.48
C ALA A 102 -11.92 -7.42 -9.55
N ASP A 103 -10.98 -8.30 -9.84
CA ASP A 103 -10.50 -9.36 -8.96
C ASP A 103 -8.99 -9.17 -8.78
N LEU A 104 -8.58 -8.65 -7.62
CA LEU A 104 -7.22 -8.21 -7.35
C LEU A 104 -6.43 -9.28 -6.60
N SER A 105 -5.18 -9.48 -7.01
CA SER A 105 -4.32 -10.53 -6.50
C SER A 105 -3.88 -10.29 -5.05
N VAL A 106 -4.37 -11.13 -4.16
CA VAL A 106 -3.86 -11.26 -2.80
C VAL A 106 -2.47 -11.89 -2.80
N ASN A 107 -2.22 -12.87 -3.70
CA ASN A 107 -0.92 -13.52 -3.84
C ASN A 107 0.20 -12.51 -4.10
N ASN A 108 -0.04 -11.56 -4.98
CA ASN A 108 0.91 -10.50 -5.31
C ASN A 108 1.26 -9.67 -4.08
N LEU A 109 0.26 -9.16 -3.38
CA LEU A 109 0.47 -8.37 -2.17
C LEU A 109 1.26 -9.13 -1.11
N VAL A 110 0.86 -10.38 -0.82
CA VAL A 110 1.46 -11.17 0.26
C VAL A 110 2.88 -11.63 -0.06
N ASN A 111 3.20 -11.93 -1.32
CA ASN A 111 4.57 -12.28 -1.71
C ASN A 111 5.50 -11.07 -1.82
N LEU A 112 4.96 -9.90 -2.12
CA LEU A 112 5.77 -8.78 -2.59
C LEU A 112 5.67 -7.51 -1.71
N HIS A 113 5.15 -7.61 -0.48
CA HIS A 113 5.06 -6.43 0.39
C HIS A 113 6.45 -5.90 0.85
N GLY A 114 7.50 -6.74 0.90
CA GLY A 114 8.86 -6.33 1.25
C GLY A 114 9.08 -6.07 2.75
N PHE A 115 8.10 -6.36 3.61
CA PHE A 115 8.24 -6.35 5.06
C PHE A 115 8.84 -7.68 5.55
N ALA A 116 9.30 -7.74 6.79
CA ALA A 116 9.98 -8.93 7.34
C ALA A 116 9.07 -10.15 7.55
N ALA A 117 7.76 -10.00 7.43
CA ALA A 117 6.80 -11.11 7.56
C ALA A 117 6.82 -12.01 6.32
N GLY A 118 6.85 -13.32 6.50
CA GLY A 118 6.68 -14.31 5.44
C GLY A 118 5.23 -14.44 4.98
N TYR A 119 5.00 -15.31 3.99
CA TYR A 119 3.69 -15.47 3.34
C TYR A 119 2.55 -15.83 4.32
N ASP A 120 2.83 -16.65 5.32
CA ASP A 120 1.85 -17.15 6.31
C ASP A 120 2.01 -16.53 7.71
N ASP A 121 2.95 -15.60 7.88
CA ASP A 121 3.20 -14.98 9.19
C ASP A 121 2.13 -13.97 9.60
N GLY A 122 1.21 -13.67 8.70
CA GLY A 122 0.21 -12.63 8.89
C GLY A 122 0.74 -11.22 8.61
N GLY A 123 -0.12 -10.23 8.79
CA GLY A 123 0.17 -8.82 8.54
C GLY A 123 -0.95 -7.91 8.99
N ASN A 124 -0.98 -6.69 8.46
CA ASN A 124 -2.00 -5.70 8.77
C ASN A 124 -2.26 -4.79 7.55
N PRO A 125 -3.34 -4.00 7.53
CA PRO A 125 -3.68 -3.14 6.39
C PRO A 125 -2.60 -2.09 6.04
N SER A 126 -1.73 -1.71 6.98
CA SER A 126 -0.66 -0.74 6.70
C SER A 126 0.39 -1.29 5.72
N LEU A 127 0.58 -2.62 5.68
CA LEU A 127 1.43 -3.26 4.67
C LEU A 127 0.83 -3.05 3.27
N ALA A 128 -0.48 -3.24 3.12
CA ALA A 128 -1.17 -3.00 1.85
C ALA A 128 -1.11 -1.52 1.44
N ILE A 129 -1.34 -0.61 2.39
CA ILE A 129 -1.24 0.85 2.16
C ILE A 129 0.16 1.19 1.63
N ALA A 130 1.22 0.75 2.30
CA ALA A 130 2.58 1.05 1.88
C ALA A 130 2.90 0.53 0.46
N VAL A 131 2.50 -0.72 0.16
CA VAL A 131 2.71 -1.34 -1.16
C VAL A 131 2.01 -0.55 -2.25
N PHE A 132 0.74 -0.20 -2.05
CA PHE A 132 -0.04 0.45 -3.10
C PHE A 132 0.34 1.92 -3.27
N LEU A 133 0.73 2.62 -2.19
CA LEU A 133 1.21 4.00 -2.27
C LEU A 133 2.57 4.15 -2.94
N ARG A 134 3.38 3.10 -2.99
CA ARG A 134 4.64 3.08 -3.76
C ARG A 134 4.45 2.56 -5.19
N GLU A 135 3.19 2.35 -5.61
CA GLU A 135 2.77 1.93 -6.95
C GLU A 135 3.15 0.48 -7.33
N ASP A 136 3.39 -0.37 -6.35
CA ASP A 136 3.81 -1.77 -6.53
C ASP A 136 2.65 -2.78 -6.62
N GLY A 137 1.47 -2.40 -6.94
CA GLY A 137 0.23 -3.17 -6.99
C GLY A 137 -0.93 -2.25 -6.69
N PRO A 138 -2.15 -2.80 -6.57
CA PRO A 138 -2.52 -4.21 -6.80
C PRO A 138 -2.52 -4.60 -8.29
N VAL A 139 -2.28 -5.88 -8.57
CA VAL A 139 -2.40 -6.47 -9.90
C VAL A 139 -3.63 -7.38 -10.00
N ALA A 140 -4.06 -7.74 -11.21
CA ALA A 140 -5.21 -8.63 -11.39
C ALA A 140 -4.89 -10.08 -10.97
N THR A 141 -5.85 -10.78 -10.33
CA THR A 141 -5.72 -12.20 -9.93
C THR A 141 -5.44 -13.12 -11.12
N ALA A 142 -5.94 -12.79 -12.32
CA ALA A 142 -5.67 -13.57 -13.52
C ALA A 142 -4.18 -13.63 -13.87
N LEU A 143 -3.40 -12.60 -13.52
CA LEU A 143 -1.94 -12.56 -13.74
C LEU A 143 -1.19 -13.26 -12.61
N ASP A 144 -1.71 -13.21 -11.40
CA ASP A 144 -1.05 -13.70 -10.20
C ASP A 144 -2.05 -14.40 -9.26
N PRO A 145 -2.44 -15.66 -9.59
CA PRO A 145 -3.46 -16.39 -8.85
C PRO A 145 -3.05 -16.72 -7.41
N TYR A 146 -3.99 -16.68 -6.48
CA TYR A 146 -3.84 -17.15 -5.10
C TYR A 146 -3.61 -18.67 -5.13
N TRP A 147 -2.89 -19.15 -4.36
CA TRP A 147 -1.92 -19.32 -3.31
C TRP A 147 -0.63 -19.94 -3.87
N ARG A 148 0.30 -19.08 -4.13
CA ARG A 148 1.62 -19.46 -4.66
C ARG A 148 2.73 -18.80 -3.83
N PRO A 149 3.01 -19.31 -2.62
CA PRO A 149 4.08 -18.76 -1.79
C PRO A 149 5.41 -18.74 -2.55
N GLY A 150 6.09 -17.60 -2.49
CA GLY A 150 7.38 -17.41 -3.19
C GLY A 150 7.29 -17.27 -4.71
N GLN A 151 6.08 -17.28 -5.29
CA GLN A 151 5.87 -17.11 -6.73
C GLN A 151 4.90 -15.97 -6.98
N SER A 152 5.34 -14.95 -7.68
CA SER A 152 4.50 -13.79 -7.99
C SER A 152 5.02 -13.06 -9.23
N VAL A 153 4.12 -12.34 -9.92
CA VAL A 153 4.48 -11.46 -11.02
C VAL A 153 4.79 -10.06 -10.49
N ARG A 154 5.65 -9.33 -11.22
CA ARG A 154 6.05 -7.98 -10.83
C ARG A 154 5.58 -7.00 -11.87
N GLU A 155 4.45 -6.36 -11.58
CA GLU A 155 3.85 -5.37 -12.45
C GLU A 155 3.37 -4.17 -11.64
N ARG A 156 3.28 -3.02 -12.30
CA ARG A 156 2.68 -1.81 -11.72
C ARG A 156 1.22 -2.05 -11.39
N GLY A 157 0.75 -1.44 -10.32
CA GLY A 157 -0.64 -1.51 -9.91
C GLY A 157 -1.62 -1.05 -10.98
N VAL A 158 -2.72 -1.79 -11.14
CA VAL A 158 -3.81 -1.42 -12.08
C VAL A 158 -4.59 -0.20 -11.58
N ARG A 159 -4.58 0.05 -10.26
CA ARG A 159 -5.12 1.26 -9.62
C ARG A 159 -4.27 1.62 -8.42
N ILE A 160 -3.99 2.90 -8.29
CA ILE A 160 -3.11 3.46 -7.27
C ILE A 160 -3.92 4.32 -6.32
N PRO A 161 -3.94 4.03 -5.02
CA PRO A 161 -4.61 4.88 -4.06
C PRO A 161 -3.99 6.27 -3.98
N ARG A 162 -4.83 7.28 -4.07
CA ARG A 162 -4.47 8.69 -3.89
C ARG A 162 -5.04 9.27 -2.61
N LYS A 163 -6.00 8.57 -1.99
CA LYS A 163 -6.49 8.88 -0.65
C LYS A 163 -6.87 7.61 0.09
N VAL A 164 -6.36 7.49 1.31
CA VAL A 164 -6.70 6.47 2.29
C VAL A 164 -7.12 7.18 3.56
N THR A 165 -8.32 6.95 4.04
CA THR A 165 -8.83 7.53 5.28
C THR A 165 -8.75 6.50 6.40
N LEU A 166 -8.22 6.92 7.53
CA LEU A 166 -8.20 6.14 8.76
C LEU A 166 -9.28 6.67 9.68
N LEU A 167 -10.32 5.87 9.88
CA LEU A 167 -11.40 6.20 10.79
C LEU A 167 -11.00 5.90 12.23
N PRO A 168 -11.57 6.61 13.21
CA PRO A 168 -11.25 6.42 14.61
C PRO A 168 -11.43 4.96 15.05
N SER A 169 -10.50 4.45 15.85
CA SER A 169 -10.73 3.23 16.61
C SER A 169 -11.62 3.52 17.81
N TRP A 170 -12.37 2.55 18.25
CA TRP A 170 -13.12 2.69 19.47
C TRP A 170 -12.81 1.60 20.50
N THR A 171 -13.16 1.87 21.73
CA THR A 171 -13.20 0.88 22.79
C THR A 171 -14.61 0.83 23.38
N THR A 172 -15.14 -0.36 23.58
CA THR A 172 -16.45 -0.56 24.21
C THR A 172 -16.45 -0.28 25.72
N SER A 173 -15.32 0.13 26.28
CA SER A 173 -15.19 0.59 27.67
C SER A 173 -15.46 2.08 27.86
N GLU A 174 -15.64 2.83 26.77
CA GLU A 174 -15.94 4.26 26.81
C GLU A 174 -17.44 4.50 27.08
N PRO A 175 -17.79 5.61 27.74
CA PRO A 175 -19.18 5.96 28.03
C PRO A 175 -20.05 6.07 26.78
N GLY A 176 -21.37 5.79 26.92
CA GLY A 176 -22.33 5.64 25.81
C GLY A 176 -22.35 6.73 24.73
N GLU A 177 -22.11 8.01 25.06
CA GLU A 177 -22.08 9.10 24.07
C GLU A 177 -20.87 8.99 23.12
N LEU A 178 -19.69 8.61 23.63
CA LEU A 178 -18.49 8.48 22.81
C LEU A 178 -18.61 7.26 21.88
N MET A 179 -19.11 6.14 22.39
CA MET A 179 -19.38 4.96 21.58
C MET A 179 -20.39 5.27 20.45
N ALA A 180 -21.46 6.03 20.76
CA ALA A 180 -22.45 6.41 19.76
C ALA A 180 -21.83 7.28 18.65
N ALA A 181 -20.96 8.25 18.99
CA ALA A 181 -20.28 9.10 18.02
C ALA A 181 -19.31 8.30 17.11
N GLN A 182 -18.59 7.33 17.69
CA GLN A 182 -17.68 6.47 16.96
C GLN A 182 -18.45 5.52 16.03
N LEU A 183 -19.55 4.94 16.52
CA LEU A 183 -20.46 4.11 15.73
C LEU A 183 -21.03 4.89 14.53
N GLU A 184 -21.46 6.12 14.75
CA GLU A 184 -21.93 7.02 13.70
C GLU A 184 -20.82 7.30 12.67
N SER A 185 -19.58 7.56 13.11
CA SER A 185 -18.44 7.79 12.23
C SER A 185 -18.16 6.59 11.32
N VAL A 186 -18.18 5.37 11.85
CA VAL A 186 -17.99 4.14 11.06
C VAL A 186 -19.13 3.93 10.08
N LYS A 187 -20.37 4.11 10.50
CA LYS A 187 -21.55 4.01 9.60
C LYS A 187 -21.46 5.00 8.44
N ARG A 188 -21.11 6.26 8.73
CA ARG A 188 -20.89 7.28 7.69
C ARG A 188 -19.70 6.94 6.80
N GLY A 189 -18.63 6.37 7.36
CA GLY A 189 -17.50 5.86 6.60
C GLY A 189 -17.93 4.79 5.58
N VAL A 190 -18.74 3.82 5.98
CA VAL A 190 -19.28 2.80 5.06
C VAL A 190 -20.12 3.43 3.95
N MET A 191 -20.98 4.41 4.26
CA MET A 191 -21.77 5.11 3.24
C MET A 191 -20.92 5.92 2.27
N THR A 192 -19.87 6.57 2.77
CA THR A 192 -19.04 7.50 1.99
C THR A 192 -18.02 6.76 1.14
N TYR A 193 -17.32 5.80 1.74
CA TYR A 193 -16.15 5.16 1.13
C TYR A 193 -16.44 3.73 0.65
N GLY A 194 -17.51 3.10 1.13
CA GLY A 194 -17.78 1.68 0.90
C GLY A 194 -17.20 0.78 2.01
N PRO A 195 -16.73 -0.43 1.70
CA PRO A 195 -16.21 -1.37 2.68
C PRO A 195 -15.07 -0.81 3.52
N LEU A 196 -15.14 -1.01 4.84
CA LEU A 196 -14.07 -0.62 5.77
C LEU A 196 -13.30 -1.85 6.21
N THR A 197 -11.99 -1.86 6.00
CA THR A 197 -11.12 -2.89 6.56
C THR A 197 -10.97 -2.67 8.06
N VAL A 198 -11.34 -3.68 8.86
CA VAL A 198 -11.32 -3.65 10.33
C VAL A 198 -10.76 -4.95 10.89
N SER A 199 -10.49 -4.96 12.18
CA SER A 199 -10.03 -6.14 12.90
C SER A 199 -10.94 -6.50 14.06
N TYR A 200 -10.96 -7.79 14.42
CA TYR A 200 -11.61 -8.29 15.62
C TYR A 200 -10.95 -9.58 16.12
N TYR A 201 -11.27 -10.00 17.34
CA TYR A 201 -10.86 -11.32 17.86
C TYR A 201 -11.88 -12.35 17.42
N HIS A 202 -11.46 -13.39 16.70
CA HIS A 202 -12.30 -14.51 16.33
C HIS A 202 -11.98 -15.77 17.14
N SER A 203 -13.04 -16.42 17.61
CA SER A 203 -13.06 -17.80 18.10
C SER A 203 -14.48 -18.34 17.97
N ASP A 204 -14.64 -19.58 17.49
CA ASP A 204 -15.94 -20.23 17.32
C ASP A 204 -16.75 -20.34 18.60
N SER A 205 -16.07 -20.31 19.74
CA SER A 205 -16.74 -20.32 21.05
C SER A 205 -17.66 -19.13 21.29
N TYR A 206 -17.58 -18.09 20.48
CA TYR A 206 -18.45 -16.89 20.55
C TYR A 206 -19.45 -16.78 19.39
N LEU A 207 -19.38 -17.70 18.42
CA LEU A 207 -20.26 -17.74 17.27
C LEU A 207 -21.55 -18.53 17.57
N ARG A 208 -22.70 -18.04 17.08
CA ARG A 208 -23.98 -18.74 17.04
C ARG A 208 -24.66 -18.50 15.69
N GLY A 209 -24.69 -19.52 14.85
CA GLY A 209 -25.10 -19.32 13.44
C GLY A 209 -24.19 -18.30 12.76
N SER A 210 -24.73 -17.19 12.29
CA SER A 210 -23.97 -16.08 11.72
C SER A 210 -23.86 -14.87 12.65
N ALA A 211 -24.14 -15.01 13.96
CA ALA A 211 -24.06 -13.93 14.95
C ALA A 211 -22.84 -14.11 15.85
N TYR A 212 -22.03 -13.07 15.99
CA TYR A 212 -20.79 -13.07 16.73
C TYR A 212 -20.70 -11.91 17.73
N TYR A 213 -20.34 -12.22 18.97
CA TYR A 213 -20.07 -11.25 20.02
C TYR A 213 -18.97 -11.73 20.96
N TYR A 214 -17.86 -11.01 21.01
CA TYR A 214 -16.76 -11.25 21.95
C TYR A 214 -16.75 -10.22 23.08
N ASN A 215 -16.84 -10.66 24.31
CA ASN A 215 -16.83 -9.82 25.51
C ASN A 215 -15.57 -9.99 26.38
N GLY A 216 -14.54 -10.68 25.87
CA GLY A 216 -13.29 -10.94 26.55
C GLY A 216 -12.26 -9.81 26.44
N ALA A 217 -11.00 -10.12 26.80
CA ALA A 217 -9.91 -9.15 26.85
C ALA A 217 -8.78 -9.39 25.81
N LYS A 218 -8.90 -10.43 24.94
CA LYS A 218 -7.88 -10.70 23.92
C LYS A 218 -7.91 -9.65 22.82
N GLY A 219 -6.74 -9.32 22.30
CA GLY A 219 -6.59 -8.48 21.11
C GLY A 219 -7.08 -9.17 19.84
N SER A 220 -7.24 -8.39 18.78
CA SER A 220 -7.69 -8.87 17.48
C SER A 220 -6.72 -9.89 16.87
N ASN A 221 -7.25 -10.88 16.16
CA ASN A 221 -6.48 -11.91 15.46
C ASN A 221 -6.92 -12.11 14.00
N HIS A 222 -7.97 -11.40 13.55
CA HIS A 222 -8.54 -11.56 12.24
C HIS A 222 -8.96 -10.22 11.64
N ALA A 223 -8.65 -10.01 10.34
CA ALA A 223 -9.06 -8.84 9.59
C ALA A 223 -10.21 -9.18 8.64
N VAL A 224 -11.20 -8.29 8.58
CA VAL A 224 -12.44 -8.44 7.81
C VAL A 224 -12.88 -7.09 7.24
N ALA A 225 -14.00 -7.05 6.51
CA ALA A 225 -14.54 -5.79 6.02
C ALA A 225 -15.98 -5.55 6.52
N ILE A 226 -16.21 -4.37 7.12
CA ILE A 226 -17.58 -3.89 7.38
C ILE A 226 -18.20 -3.48 6.03
N VAL A 227 -19.36 -4.05 5.72
CA VAL A 227 -20.12 -3.76 4.48
C VAL A 227 -21.54 -3.26 4.74
N GLY A 228 -21.88 -2.99 5.99
CA GLY A 228 -23.19 -2.49 6.38
C GLY A 228 -23.47 -2.64 7.86
N TRP A 229 -24.70 -2.39 8.23
CA TRP A 229 -25.20 -2.53 9.60
C TRP A 229 -26.70 -2.76 9.65
N ASP A 230 -27.18 -3.24 10.81
CA ASP A 230 -28.59 -3.36 11.15
C ASP A 230 -28.77 -3.02 12.65
N ASP A 231 -29.38 -1.86 12.94
CA ASP A 231 -29.62 -1.38 14.30
C ASP A 231 -30.65 -2.24 15.06
N ASN A 232 -31.48 -2.97 14.31
CA ASN A 232 -32.52 -3.84 14.85
C ASN A 232 -32.07 -5.30 14.96
N TYR A 233 -30.79 -5.62 14.72
CA TYR A 233 -30.32 -6.99 14.86
C TYR A 233 -30.34 -7.39 16.32
N ALA A 234 -31.29 -8.30 16.68
CA ALA A 234 -31.63 -8.59 18.06
C ALA A 234 -30.48 -9.17 18.88
N ALA A 235 -30.26 -8.65 20.07
CA ALA A 235 -29.27 -9.17 21.04
C ALA A 235 -29.45 -10.65 21.34
N GLY A 236 -30.68 -11.17 21.28
CA GLY A 236 -30.99 -12.59 21.47
C GLY A 236 -30.47 -13.53 20.40
N ASN A 237 -30.02 -13.03 19.24
CA ASN A 237 -29.42 -13.84 18.18
C ASN A 237 -28.02 -14.32 18.52
N PHE A 238 -27.31 -13.62 19.40
CA PHE A 238 -25.94 -13.95 19.79
C PHE A 238 -25.89 -15.10 20.80
N ARG A 239 -24.73 -15.77 20.88
CA ARG A 239 -24.52 -16.87 21.84
C ARG A 239 -24.61 -16.37 23.28
N THR A 240 -23.96 -15.25 23.56
CA THR A 240 -24.12 -14.45 24.78
C THR A 240 -24.76 -13.14 24.33
N ALA A 241 -25.87 -12.74 24.95
CA ALA A 241 -26.52 -11.51 24.58
C ALA A 241 -25.62 -10.29 24.88
N PRO A 242 -25.36 -9.42 23.87
CA PRO A 242 -24.73 -8.13 24.11
C PRO A 242 -25.68 -7.19 24.90
N PRO A 243 -25.16 -6.04 25.37
CA PRO A 243 -25.96 -5.09 26.17
C PRO A 243 -27.22 -4.55 25.49
N ALA A 244 -27.25 -4.47 24.17
CA ALA A 244 -28.43 -4.06 23.40
C ALA A 244 -28.35 -4.63 21.96
N ASP A 245 -29.41 -4.37 21.18
CA ASP A 245 -29.51 -4.70 19.75
C ASP A 245 -28.48 -3.92 18.92
N GLY A 246 -28.27 -4.40 17.70
CA GLY A 246 -27.44 -3.78 16.68
C GLY A 246 -26.17 -4.56 16.37
N ALA A 247 -25.91 -4.68 15.07
CA ALA A 247 -24.73 -5.36 14.54
C ALA A 247 -24.24 -4.73 13.22
N PHE A 248 -22.93 -4.83 12.98
CA PHE A 248 -22.37 -4.66 11.66
C PHE A 248 -22.56 -5.91 10.81
N ILE A 249 -22.76 -5.70 9.53
CA ILE A 249 -22.69 -6.74 8.50
C ILE A 249 -21.24 -6.84 8.05
N ILE A 250 -20.65 -8.00 8.25
CA ILE A 250 -19.23 -8.24 8.02
C ILE A 250 -19.05 -9.19 6.84
N ARG A 251 -18.18 -8.81 5.91
CA ARG A 251 -17.66 -9.69 4.87
C ARG A 251 -16.40 -10.37 5.37
N ASN A 252 -16.42 -11.71 5.37
CA ASN A 252 -15.28 -12.55 5.72
C ASN A 252 -14.51 -13.01 4.46
N SER A 253 -13.39 -13.70 4.65
CA SER A 253 -12.51 -14.27 3.63
C SER A 253 -12.35 -15.79 3.75
N TRP A 254 -13.41 -16.51 4.18
CA TRP A 254 -13.40 -17.97 4.34
C TRP A 254 -14.35 -18.68 3.36
N GLY A 255 -14.61 -18.04 2.21
CA GLY A 255 -15.45 -18.56 1.15
C GLY A 255 -16.95 -18.39 1.42
N ALA A 256 -17.74 -18.55 0.34
CA ALA A 256 -19.19 -18.36 0.38
C ALA A 256 -19.95 -19.51 1.09
N SER A 257 -19.30 -20.61 1.43
CA SER A 257 -19.91 -21.70 2.21
C SER A 257 -19.88 -21.46 3.72
N TRP A 258 -19.09 -20.49 4.20
CA TRP A 258 -19.01 -20.12 5.61
C TRP A 258 -20.04 -19.05 5.96
N GLY A 259 -20.62 -19.11 7.15
CA GLY A 259 -21.59 -18.13 7.64
C GLY A 259 -22.80 -17.97 6.72
N GLU A 260 -23.28 -16.75 6.55
CA GLU A 260 -24.35 -16.38 5.60
C GLU A 260 -23.75 -15.99 4.25
N ARG A 261 -23.40 -16.96 3.41
CA ARG A 261 -22.76 -16.77 2.10
C ARG A 261 -21.43 -16.00 2.20
N GLY A 262 -20.64 -16.26 3.26
CA GLY A 262 -19.38 -15.59 3.53
C GLY A 262 -19.50 -14.31 4.36
N TYR A 263 -20.70 -14.02 4.88
CA TYR A 263 -20.98 -12.87 5.73
C TYR A 263 -21.43 -13.33 7.12
N PHE A 264 -21.34 -12.41 8.09
CA PHE A 264 -21.84 -12.61 9.45
C PHE A 264 -22.18 -11.27 10.10
N TYR A 265 -22.84 -11.32 11.27
CA TYR A 265 -23.23 -10.15 12.04
C TYR A 265 -22.37 -10.04 13.29
N LEU A 266 -21.68 -8.92 13.43
CA LEU A 266 -20.79 -8.63 14.55
C LEU A 266 -21.41 -7.54 15.41
N SER A 267 -21.67 -7.86 16.70
CA SER A 267 -22.30 -6.90 17.63
C SER A 267 -21.50 -5.60 17.71
N TYR A 268 -22.20 -4.45 17.79
CA TYR A 268 -21.60 -3.16 18.11
C TYR A 268 -20.83 -3.16 19.45
N TYR A 269 -21.18 -4.06 20.35
CA TYR A 269 -20.61 -4.20 21.69
C TYR A 269 -19.41 -5.14 21.73
N ASP A 270 -18.96 -5.66 20.61
CA ASP A 270 -17.75 -6.50 20.54
C ASP A 270 -16.54 -5.77 21.07
N LYS A 271 -15.87 -6.36 22.07
CA LYS A 271 -14.77 -5.68 22.77
C LYS A 271 -13.46 -5.63 22.01
N SER A 272 -13.36 -6.32 20.91
CA SER A 272 -12.15 -6.38 20.08
C SER A 272 -12.28 -5.64 18.75
N LEU A 273 -13.51 -5.37 18.31
CA LEU A 273 -13.80 -4.74 17.04
C LEU A 273 -13.22 -3.31 16.94
N CYS A 274 -12.65 -2.98 15.78
CA CYS A 274 -12.19 -1.63 15.43
C CYS A 274 -11.09 -1.04 16.34
N ARG A 275 -10.30 -1.88 17.03
CA ARG A 275 -9.23 -1.39 17.91
C ARG A 275 -7.92 -1.10 17.19
N ASP A 276 -7.62 -1.83 16.11
CA ASP A 276 -6.30 -1.82 15.46
C ASP A 276 -6.28 -1.01 14.15
N GLY A 277 -7.24 -0.11 13.98
CA GLY A 277 -7.36 0.73 12.80
C GLY A 277 -8.54 0.35 11.90
N ASN A 278 -9.20 1.38 11.37
CA ASN A 278 -10.33 1.25 10.46
C ASN A 278 -9.95 1.94 9.17
N VAL A 279 -9.65 1.16 8.13
CA VAL A 279 -9.12 1.68 6.86
C VAL A 279 -10.20 1.76 5.80
N ALA A 280 -10.35 2.95 5.22
CA ALA A 280 -11.16 3.21 4.05
C ALA A 280 -10.29 3.62 2.87
N TRP A 281 -10.46 2.99 1.73
CA TRP A 281 -9.92 3.48 0.46
C TRP A 281 -10.88 4.56 -0.06
N ALA A 282 -10.38 5.74 -0.38
CA ALA A 282 -11.26 6.89 -0.65
C ALA A 282 -11.13 7.46 -2.07
N ARG A 283 -9.96 7.36 -2.68
CA ARG A 283 -9.72 7.80 -4.06
C ARG A 283 -8.66 6.94 -4.73
N LEU A 284 -8.92 6.52 -5.96
CA LEU A 284 -8.00 5.77 -6.80
C LEU A 284 -7.59 6.59 -8.04
N SER A 285 -6.50 6.19 -8.67
CA SER A 285 -6.00 6.65 -9.96
C SER A 285 -5.55 5.46 -10.79
N ASP A 286 -5.63 5.54 -12.10
CA ASP A 286 -5.02 4.57 -13.04
C ASP A 286 -3.50 4.76 -13.18
N GLY A 287 -2.93 5.72 -12.44
CA GLY A 287 -1.52 6.04 -12.47
C GLY A 287 -1.10 6.93 -13.63
N SER A 288 -2.04 7.44 -14.45
CA SER A 288 -1.76 8.36 -15.57
C SER A 288 -1.64 9.81 -15.13
N ASP A 289 -1.99 10.13 -13.89
CA ASP A 289 -1.96 11.50 -13.35
C ASP A 289 -0.53 12.03 -13.14
N TYR A 290 0.45 11.14 -12.87
CA TYR A 290 1.86 11.53 -12.69
C TYR A 290 2.81 10.54 -13.37
N GLY A 291 3.94 11.07 -13.88
CA GLY A 291 4.98 10.26 -14.53
C GLY A 291 5.99 9.68 -13.56
N HIS A 292 6.37 10.44 -12.53
CA HIS A 292 7.36 10.03 -11.53
C HIS A 292 6.88 10.24 -10.11
N VAL A 293 7.35 9.37 -9.20
CA VAL A 293 7.19 9.50 -7.74
C VAL A 293 8.56 9.53 -7.10
N TYR A 294 8.81 10.54 -6.28
CA TYR A 294 9.98 10.67 -5.42
C TYR A 294 9.58 10.30 -3.99
N GLN A 295 10.25 9.33 -3.38
CA GLN A 295 9.92 8.84 -2.04
C GLN A 295 11.16 8.30 -1.33
N LEU A 296 11.16 8.41 0.02
CA LEU A 296 12.16 7.82 0.91
C LEU A 296 11.55 6.78 1.87
N ASP A 297 10.24 6.57 1.77
CA ASP A 297 9.42 5.80 2.69
C ASP A 297 8.73 4.60 1.99
N PRO A 298 9.49 3.62 1.43
CA PRO A 298 8.88 2.48 0.73
C PRO A 298 7.98 1.62 1.61
N TYR A 299 8.19 1.66 2.93
CA TYR A 299 7.35 0.95 3.91
C TYR A 299 6.28 1.86 4.53
N GLY A 300 6.15 3.10 4.03
CA GLY A 300 5.17 4.06 4.53
C GLY A 300 5.36 4.44 5.99
N TYR A 301 4.27 4.84 6.63
CA TYR A 301 4.25 5.22 8.04
C TYR A 301 4.57 4.03 8.96
N VAL A 302 5.53 4.20 9.83
CA VAL A 302 5.90 3.23 10.88
C VAL A 302 5.80 3.84 12.27
N ASN A 303 6.21 5.10 12.44
CA ASN A 303 6.17 5.80 13.74
C ASN A 303 6.02 7.31 13.55
N ALA A 304 5.84 8.01 14.65
CA ALA A 304 5.73 9.48 14.71
C ALA A 304 6.94 10.08 15.41
N TYR A 305 7.38 11.27 14.98
CA TYR A 305 8.51 11.97 15.54
C TYR A 305 8.21 13.47 15.74
N GLY A 306 8.89 14.12 16.67
CA GLY A 306 8.66 15.54 16.95
C GLY A 306 9.29 16.00 18.26
N TYR A 307 8.93 17.23 18.68
CA TYR A 307 9.52 17.96 19.80
C TYR A 307 8.56 18.12 21.00
N SER A 308 7.57 17.24 21.13
CA SER A 308 6.48 17.35 22.10
C SER A 308 5.63 18.62 21.90
N THR A 309 5.54 19.08 20.65
CA THR A 309 4.73 20.23 20.22
C THR A 309 3.87 19.84 19.03
N GLU A 310 2.69 20.43 18.91
CA GLU A 310 1.76 20.16 17.79
C GLU A 310 2.32 20.56 16.43
N THR A 311 3.35 21.41 16.39
CA THR A 311 3.95 21.91 15.16
C THR A 311 5.42 21.54 15.07
N ALA A 312 5.82 20.97 13.94
CA ALA A 312 7.21 20.74 13.58
C ALA A 312 7.39 20.92 12.06
N PHE A 313 8.64 20.94 11.62
CA PHE A 313 9.01 20.98 10.21
C PHE A 313 9.67 19.66 9.81
N ALA A 314 9.46 19.23 8.58
CA ALA A 314 10.19 18.11 7.99
C ALA A 314 10.57 18.43 6.55
N ALA A 315 11.67 17.83 6.08
CA ALA A 315 12.09 17.98 4.70
C ALA A 315 12.74 16.70 4.18
N ASN A 316 12.45 16.39 2.91
CA ASN A 316 13.17 15.36 2.14
C ASN A 316 13.87 16.01 0.96
N VAL A 317 15.08 15.56 0.65
CA VAL A 317 15.88 16.03 -0.48
C VAL A 317 15.93 14.94 -1.55
N PHE A 318 15.71 15.36 -2.79
CA PHE A 318 15.70 14.51 -3.98
C PHE A 318 16.53 15.14 -5.10
N GLN A 319 16.83 14.34 -6.13
CA GLN A 319 17.38 14.83 -7.39
C GLN A 319 16.42 14.53 -8.53
N ALA A 320 16.13 15.53 -9.36
CA ALA A 320 15.25 15.38 -10.52
C ALA A 320 15.86 14.41 -11.54
N ARG A 321 15.05 13.46 -12.01
CA ARG A 321 15.48 12.41 -12.95
C ARG A 321 15.55 12.90 -14.38
N THR A 322 14.59 13.73 -14.75
CA THR A 322 14.43 14.31 -16.09
C THR A 322 14.08 15.79 -15.97
N ASP A 323 13.95 16.46 -17.12
CA ASP A 323 13.28 17.76 -17.16
C ASP A 323 11.79 17.54 -16.90
N GLU A 324 11.30 18.03 -15.78
CA GLU A 324 9.94 17.74 -15.32
C GLU A 324 9.35 18.87 -14.46
N THR A 325 8.07 18.74 -14.17
CA THR A 325 7.34 19.67 -13.29
C THR A 325 6.88 18.91 -12.06
N LEU A 326 7.37 19.30 -10.88
CA LEU A 326 6.86 18.82 -9.60
C LEU A 326 5.44 19.35 -9.44
N ALA A 327 4.46 18.45 -9.25
CA ALA A 327 3.05 18.78 -9.41
C ALA A 327 2.19 18.51 -8.19
N ALA A 328 2.58 17.57 -7.31
CA ALA A 328 1.82 17.21 -6.13
C ALA A 328 2.72 16.66 -5.04
N PHE A 329 2.18 16.55 -3.83
CA PHE A 329 2.80 15.80 -2.74
C PHE A 329 1.79 14.86 -2.08
N GLY A 330 2.29 13.72 -1.58
CA GLY A 330 1.54 12.78 -0.78
C GLY A 330 2.09 12.74 0.64
N PHE A 331 1.22 12.67 1.62
CA PHE A 331 1.60 12.73 3.03
C PHE A 331 0.62 11.99 3.92
N TYR A 332 1.06 11.67 5.14
CA TYR A 332 0.23 11.07 6.18
C TYR A 332 -0.20 12.14 7.19
N ALA A 333 -1.51 12.34 7.35
CA ALA A 333 -2.09 13.09 8.46
C ALA A 333 -2.25 12.16 9.66
N LEU A 334 -1.59 12.50 10.78
CA LEU A 334 -1.58 11.66 11.99
C LEU A 334 -2.81 11.86 12.88
N ALA A 335 -3.56 12.94 12.64
CA ALA A 335 -4.85 13.20 13.27
C ALA A 335 -5.73 14.04 12.33
N GLU A 336 -7.01 14.11 12.64
CA GLU A 336 -7.95 15.04 12.00
C GLU A 336 -7.49 16.48 12.11
N ASN A 337 -7.84 17.30 11.15
CA ASN A 337 -7.51 18.72 11.06
C ASN A 337 -6.00 19.03 11.06
N THR A 338 -5.16 18.05 10.69
CA THR A 338 -3.73 18.30 10.47
C THR A 338 -3.54 19.26 9.31
N THR A 339 -2.76 20.32 9.54
CA THR A 339 -2.47 21.38 8.55
C THR A 339 -1.05 21.26 8.04
N TYR A 340 -0.88 21.48 6.73
CA TYR A 340 0.39 21.46 6.02
C TYR A 340 0.62 22.78 5.29
N GLU A 341 1.83 23.33 5.45
CA GLU A 341 2.36 24.42 4.63
C GLU A 341 3.58 23.86 3.87
N ALA A 342 3.40 23.51 2.59
CA ALA A 342 4.43 22.85 1.78
C ALA A 342 5.14 23.86 0.88
N SER A 343 6.47 23.71 0.76
CA SER A 343 7.33 24.49 -0.12
C SER A 343 8.32 23.59 -0.85
N ILE A 344 8.58 23.86 -2.12
CA ILE A 344 9.71 23.29 -2.86
C ILE A 344 10.89 24.25 -2.75
N VAL A 345 12.06 23.70 -2.44
CA VAL A 345 13.33 24.43 -2.39
C VAL A 345 14.26 23.84 -3.44
N VAL A 346 14.53 24.59 -4.49
CA VAL A 346 15.43 24.16 -5.58
C VAL A 346 16.87 24.48 -5.19
N ASN A 347 17.79 23.54 -5.47
CA ASN A 347 19.19 23.57 -5.06
C ASN A 347 19.35 23.79 -3.54
N PRO A 348 18.74 22.93 -2.71
CA PRO A 348 18.78 23.08 -1.27
C PRO A 348 20.21 22.98 -0.73
N ARG A 349 20.53 23.84 0.26
CA ARG A 349 21.81 23.80 0.99
C ARG A 349 21.52 23.99 2.47
N PHE A 350 22.11 23.17 3.30
CA PHE A 350 22.11 23.35 4.75
C PHE A 350 23.44 23.96 5.19
N ASN A 351 23.41 25.07 5.91
CA ASN A 351 24.64 25.67 6.44
C ASN A 351 25.06 24.99 7.77
N GLY A 352 26.22 25.38 8.28
CA GLY A 352 26.76 24.86 9.56
C GLY A 352 25.90 25.16 10.80
N PHE A 353 24.84 25.99 10.67
CA PHE A 353 23.83 26.26 11.70
C PHE A 353 22.52 25.53 11.45
N GLY A 354 22.47 24.56 10.55
CA GLY A 354 21.29 23.78 10.22
C GLY A 354 20.17 24.58 9.54
N ARG A 355 20.47 25.67 8.81
CA ARG A 355 19.46 26.43 8.06
C ARG A 355 19.41 26.01 6.62
N LEU A 356 18.20 25.87 6.09
CA LEU A 356 17.93 25.53 4.69
C LEU A 356 17.88 26.79 3.81
N PHE A 357 18.67 26.79 2.74
CA PHE A 357 18.73 27.83 1.71
C PHE A 357 18.47 27.21 0.32
N GLY A 358 17.99 28.02 -0.59
CA GLY A 358 17.71 27.68 -1.97
C GLY A 358 16.59 28.56 -2.53
N THR A 359 16.28 28.40 -3.81
CA THR A 359 15.12 29.07 -4.40
C THR A 359 13.85 28.41 -3.88
N THR A 360 13.10 29.12 -3.04
CA THR A 360 11.93 28.57 -2.35
C THR A 360 10.64 29.05 -3.00
N THR A 361 9.76 28.10 -3.32
CA THR A 361 8.39 28.34 -3.80
C THR A 361 7.42 27.65 -2.85
N GLN A 362 6.54 28.41 -2.21
CA GLN A 362 5.41 27.81 -1.49
C GLN A 362 4.43 27.24 -2.50
N VAL A 363 4.13 25.95 -2.39
CA VAL A 363 3.35 25.22 -3.40
C VAL A 363 1.94 24.89 -2.95
N LYS A 364 1.71 24.77 -1.65
CA LYS A 364 0.38 24.49 -1.10
C LYS A 364 0.29 24.73 0.39
N THR A 365 -0.88 25.24 0.84
CA THR A 365 -1.37 25.09 2.21
C THR A 365 -2.63 24.25 2.18
N TRP A 366 -2.70 23.24 3.06
CA TRP A 366 -3.81 22.30 3.09
C TRP A 366 -4.13 21.87 4.52
N THR A 367 -5.42 21.59 4.79
CA THR A 367 -5.88 21.00 6.05
C THR A 367 -6.62 19.70 5.72
N CYS A 368 -6.14 18.58 6.26
CA CYS A 368 -6.82 17.29 6.18
C CYS A 368 -7.98 17.24 7.16
N SER A 369 -9.18 16.94 6.68
CA SER A 369 -10.34 16.68 7.54
C SER A 369 -10.17 15.38 8.35
N ASP A 370 -9.51 14.40 7.77
CA ASP A 370 -9.39 13.05 8.30
C ASP A 370 -7.93 12.66 8.50
N ALA A 371 -7.65 11.75 9.44
CA ALA A 371 -6.37 11.05 9.48
C ALA A 371 -6.22 10.11 8.29
N GLY A 372 -4.98 9.82 7.89
CA GLY A 372 -4.70 8.90 6.80
C GLY A 372 -3.69 9.43 5.80
N TYR A 373 -3.76 8.99 4.56
CA TYR A 373 -2.88 9.43 3.48
C TYR A 373 -3.66 10.14 2.38
N GLU A 374 -3.12 11.25 1.88
CA GLU A 374 -3.71 11.96 0.75
C GLU A 374 -2.63 12.54 -0.17
N VAL A 375 -2.91 12.51 -1.50
CA VAL A 375 -2.12 13.21 -2.52
C VAL A 375 -2.83 14.51 -2.87
N ILE A 376 -2.11 15.62 -2.76
CA ILE A 376 -2.60 16.98 -2.96
C ILE A 376 -1.81 17.65 -4.07
N ASP A 377 -2.50 18.13 -5.10
CA ASP A 377 -1.91 18.92 -6.19
C ASP A 377 -1.37 20.26 -5.69
N PHE A 378 -0.24 20.66 -6.23
CA PHE A 378 0.29 22.01 -6.03
C PHE A 378 -0.63 23.03 -6.70
N GLU A 379 -0.71 24.23 -6.14
CA GLU A 379 -1.40 25.36 -6.78
C GLU A 379 -0.67 25.80 -8.06
N GLN A 380 0.65 25.70 -8.00
CA GLN A 380 1.54 25.95 -9.13
C GLN A 380 2.65 24.90 -9.14
N GLY A 381 2.81 24.23 -10.27
CA GLY A 381 3.91 23.28 -10.47
C GLY A 381 5.27 23.98 -10.49
N VAL A 382 6.30 23.28 -10.05
CA VAL A 382 7.68 23.78 -10.01
C VAL A 382 8.51 23.01 -11.03
N ALA A 383 8.98 23.72 -12.07
CA ALA A 383 9.84 23.13 -13.09
C ALA A 383 11.25 22.89 -12.53
N VAL A 384 11.79 21.69 -12.78
CA VAL A 384 13.15 21.28 -12.45
C VAL A 384 13.81 20.62 -13.66
N GLY A 385 15.10 20.88 -13.85
CA GLY A 385 15.89 20.21 -14.90
C GLY A 385 16.49 18.90 -14.38
N ALA A 386 16.79 17.99 -15.30
CA ALA A 386 17.48 16.74 -14.97
C ALA A 386 18.74 16.98 -14.12
N GLY A 387 18.95 16.19 -13.09
CA GLY A 387 20.08 16.31 -12.16
C GLY A 387 19.96 17.46 -11.15
N THR A 388 18.92 18.29 -11.19
CA THR A 388 18.69 19.35 -10.22
C THR A 388 18.27 18.79 -8.87
N ASN A 389 18.98 19.16 -7.80
CA ASN A 389 18.53 18.82 -6.45
C ASN A 389 17.34 19.70 -6.04
N PHE A 390 16.35 19.11 -5.39
CA PHE A 390 15.25 19.83 -4.77
C PHE A 390 14.87 19.23 -3.44
N ALA A 391 14.28 20.02 -2.56
CA ALA A 391 13.69 19.55 -1.33
C ALA A 391 12.21 19.89 -1.28
N ILE A 392 11.41 18.97 -0.74
CA ILE A 392 10.09 19.31 -0.21
C ILE A 392 10.27 19.63 1.27
N ALA A 393 9.94 20.84 1.68
CA ALA A 393 9.99 21.29 3.06
C ALA A 393 8.57 21.63 3.53
N VAL A 394 8.15 21.02 4.62
CA VAL A 394 6.76 21.06 5.09
C VAL A 394 6.72 21.47 6.55
N LYS A 395 5.91 22.47 6.87
CA LYS A 395 5.46 22.74 8.24
C LYS A 395 4.19 21.94 8.49
N ILE A 396 4.17 21.14 9.53
CA ILE A 396 3.06 20.28 9.90
C ILE A 396 2.56 20.69 11.27
N THR A 397 1.24 20.91 11.37
CA THR A 397 0.57 21.17 12.65
C THR A 397 -0.52 20.11 12.83
N THR A 398 -0.35 19.26 13.84
CA THR A 398 -1.30 18.17 14.17
C THR A 398 -1.95 18.48 15.50
N PRO A 399 -3.21 18.95 15.53
CA PRO A 399 -3.88 19.36 16.75
C PRO A 399 -3.93 18.24 17.79
N GLY A 400 -3.57 18.55 19.03
CA GLY A 400 -3.59 17.61 20.16
C GLY A 400 -2.50 16.55 20.18
N PHE A 401 -1.54 16.57 19.22
CA PHE A 401 -0.51 15.57 19.11
C PHE A 401 0.90 16.16 19.01
N GLY A 402 1.77 15.81 19.96
CA GLY A 402 3.10 16.43 20.12
C GLY A 402 4.21 15.87 19.22
N TYR A 403 3.94 14.87 18.37
CA TYR A 403 4.90 14.24 17.46
C TYR A 403 4.36 14.25 16.02
N PRO A 404 4.23 15.43 15.39
CA PRO A 404 3.45 15.58 14.16
C PRO A 404 4.09 15.01 12.89
N ILE A 405 5.35 14.55 12.95
CA ILE A 405 6.06 14.08 11.76
C ILE A 405 5.91 12.57 11.59
N PRO A 406 5.22 12.08 10.55
CA PRO A 406 5.19 10.66 10.20
C PRO A 406 6.55 10.20 9.69
N ILE A 407 7.09 9.12 10.23
CA ILE A 407 8.39 8.58 9.82
C ILE A 407 8.33 7.09 9.51
N MET A 408 9.17 6.68 8.56
CA MET A 408 9.63 5.32 8.38
C MET A 408 10.92 5.13 9.20
N CYS A 409 10.98 4.07 10.00
CA CYS A 409 12.15 3.69 10.78
C CYS A 409 12.11 2.20 11.11
N ASN A 410 13.21 1.63 11.60
CA ASN A 410 13.20 0.26 12.11
C ASN A 410 12.19 0.11 13.25
N ALA A 411 11.42 -0.98 13.20
CA ALA A 411 10.44 -1.33 14.23
C ALA A 411 10.28 -2.85 14.32
N ASN A 412 9.72 -3.31 15.43
CA ASN A 412 9.36 -4.70 15.65
C ASN A 412 7.86 -4.83 15.91
N PHE A 413 7.30 -5.97 15.57
CA PHE A 413 5.99 -6.37 16.06
C PHE A 413 5.99 -6.53 17.60
N SER A 414 4.83 -6.62 18.20
CA SER A 414 4.66 -6.78 19.66
C SER A 414 5.30 -8.06 20.22
N ASP A 415 5.52 -9.06 19.40
CA ASP A 415 6.21 -10.31 19.74
C ASP A 415 7.75 -10.21 19.66
N GLY A 416 8.27 -9.03 19.31
CA GLY A 416 9.70 -8.77 19.18
C GLY A 416 10.30 -9.11 17.82
N THR A 417 9.54 -9.73 16.91
CA THR A 417 10.02 -10.00 15.55
C THR A 417 10.08 -8.72 14.71
N PRO A 418 11.02 -8.61 13.77
CA PRO A 418 11.13 -7.41 12.94
C PRO A 418 9.84 -7.14 12.15
N TYR A 419 9.41 -5.87 12.14
CA TYR A 419 8.35 -5.38 11.25
C TYR A 419 8.89 -5.09 9.85
N LEU A 420 10.09 -4.52 9.78
CA LEU A 420 10.84 -4.26 8.56
C LEU A 420 12.09 -5.12 8.54
N GLU A 421 12.55 -5.54 7.37
CA GLU A 421 13.82 -6.26 7.28
C GLU A 421 14.96 -5.39 7.77
N ARG A 422 15.16 -4.22 7.19
CA ARG A 422 16.12 -3.22 7.65
C ARG A 422 15.92 -1.88 6.95
N VAL A 423 15.82 -0.81 7.71
CA VAL A 423 15.97 0.55 7.18
C VAL A 423 17.45 0.91 7.16
N VAL A 424 17.98 1.21 5.97
CA VAL A 424 19.39 1.58 5.83
C VAL A 424 19.56 3.08 6.02
N PRO A 425 20.40 3.52 6.97
CA PRO A 425 20.71 4.92 7.15
C PRO A 425 21.42 5.52 5.92
N VAL A 426 20.99 6.73 5.54
CA VAL A 426 21.64 7.52 4.48
C VAL A 426 21.68 8.98 4.90
N ALA A 427 22.87 9.56 4.89
CA ALA A 427 23.05 10.94 5.34
C ALA A 427 22.54 11.95 4.32
N GLY A 428 22.01 13.08 4.83
CA GLY A 428 21.80 14.29 4.05
C GLY A 428 20.48 14.36 3.26
N VAL A 429 19.48 13.53 3.56
CA VAL A 429 18.30 13.43 2.68
C VAL A 429 16.96 13.56 3.39
N SER A 430 16.91 13.37 4.71
CA SER A 430 15.68 13.57 5.48
C SER A 430 15.97 14.32 6.78
N TYR A 431 15.19 15.35 7.04
CA TYR A 431 15.41 16.31 8.10
C TYR A 431 14.14 16.57 8.89
N ILE A 432 14.30 16.86 10.16
CA ILE A 432 13.27 17.42 11.05
C ILE A 432 13.74 18.78 11.55
N GLY A 433 12.81 19.67 11.90
CA GLY A 433 13.18 20.97 12.43
C GLY A 433 12.13 21.62 13.31
N SER A 434 12.59 22.54 14.15
CA SER A 434 11.75 23.39 14.98
C SER A 434 11.97 24.87 14.62
N GLY A 435 10.92 25.66 14.64
CA GLY A 435 11.00 27.07 14.27
C GLY A 435 9.65 27.74 14.16
N SER A 436 9.64 29.04 13.85
CA SER A 436 8.42 29.81 13.65
C SER A 436 7.99 29.92 12.19
N SER A 437 8.94 29.81 11.26
CA SER A 437 8.71 29.84 9.81
C SER A 437 9.84 29.12 9.10
N LEU A 438 9.65 28.72 7.83
CA LEU A 438 10.62 27.94 7.06
C LEU A 438 12.04 28.53 7.07
N GLY A 439 12.17 29.85 6.92
CA GLY A 439 13.48 30.53 6.93
C GLY A 439 14.12 30.65 8.35
N ARG A 440 13.41 30.26 9.39
CA ARG A 440 13.88 30.32 10.79
C ARG A 440 13.88 28.96 11.48
N VAL A 441 13.83 27.88 10.68
CA VAL A 441 13.90 26.50 11.19
C VAL A 441 15.34 26.18 11.55
N ALA A 442 15.53 25.57 12.72
CA ALA A 442 16.75 24.82 13.06
C ALA A 442 16.53 23.38 12.60
N TRP A 443 17.23 23.00 11.53
CA TRP A 443 17.11 21.67 10.92
C TRP A 443 18.10 20.69 11.51
N GLU A 444 17.63 19.51 11.81
CA GLU A 444 18.40 18.35 12.26
C GLU A 444 18.25 17.23 11.26
N GLU A 445 19.36 16.65 10.84
CA GLU A 445 19.40 15.53 9.95
C GLU A 445 18.99 14.23 10.69
N MET A 446 18.06 13.45 10.18
CA MET A 446 17.57 12.23 10.84
C MET A 446 17.78 10.94 10.03
N SER A 447 18.09 11.04 8.75
CA SER A 447 18.25 9.88 7.87
C SER A 447 19.53 9.10 8.12
N SER A 448 20.60 9.71 8.63
CA SER A 448 21.79 9.03 9.12
C SER A 448 21.50 8.12 10.33
N GLY A 449 20.44 8.39 11.08
CA GLY A 449 19.90 7.55 12.14
C GLY A 449 18.83 6.56 11.66
N GLY A 450 18.62 6.40 10.34
CA GLY A 450 17.62 5.49 9.76
C GLY A 450 16.18 5.93 9.98
N LYS A 451 15.93 7.24 10.09
CA LYS A 451 14.57 7.81 10.18
C LYS A 451 14.30 8.66 8.94
N PHE A 452 13.19 8.41 8.27
CA PHE A 452 12.83 9.08 7.02
C PHE A 452 11.42 9.67 7.13
N PHE A 453 11.28 10.94 6.79
CA PHE A 453 9.97 11.59 6.71
C PHE A 453 9.12 10.94 5.62
N CYS A 454 7.91 10.50 5.99
CA CYS A 454 6.96 9.88 5.07
C CYS A 454 6.27 10.96 4.23
N CYS A 455 6.88 11.28 3.09
CA CYS A 455 6.34 12.23 2.13
C CYS A 455 6.79 11.84 0.72
N LYS A 456 5.86 11.85 -0.21
CA LYS A 456 6.12 11.60 -1.63
C LYS A 456 5.95 12.89 -2.43
N VAL A 457 6.77 13.09 -3.47
CA VAL A 457 6.59 14.17 -4.45
C VAL A 457 6.29 13.56 -5.81
N TYR A 458 5.27 14.04 -6.45
CA TYR A 458 4.80 13.58 -7.76
C TYR A 458 5.16 14.59 -8.82
N ALA A 459 5.69 14.12 -9.96
CA ALA A 459 6.10 14.93 -11.07
C ALA A 459 5.42 14.54 -12.39
N LYS A 460 5.23 15.53 -13.26
CA LYS A 460 4.75 15.35 -14.64
C LYS A 460 5.89 15.64 -15.61
N ALA A 461 5.95 14.93 -16.73
CA ALA A 461 6.89 15.24 -17.79
C ALA A 461 6.65 16.67 -18.32
N LYS A 462 7.72 17.35 -18.76
CA LYS A 462 7.69 18.76 -19.17
C LYS A 462 6.74 19.06 -20.33
N ASP A 463 6.56 18.13 -21.23
CA ASP A 463 5.74 18.23 -22.44
C ASP A 463 4.31 17.73 -22.26
N GLY A 464 3.90 17.40 -21.04
CA GLY A 464 2.57 16.88 -20.73
C GLY A 464 2.27 15.50 -21.32
N ASN A 465 3.18 14.97 -22.12
CA ASN A 465 3.12 13.59 -22.58
C ASN A 465 3.66 12.69 -21.48
N LEU A 466 2.78 11.91 -20.90
CA LEU A 466 3.14 10.74 -20.12
C LEU A 466 3.75 9.70 -21.08
N THR A 467 4.93 10.00 -21.60
CA THR A 467 5.69 8.96 -22.27
C THR A 467 6.15 8.02 -21.17
N THR A 468 5.38 6.97 -20.98
CA THR A 468 5.83 5.70 -20.40
C THR A 468 6.98 5.09 -21.23
N THR A 469 7.61 5.90 -22.08
CA THR A 469 8.75 5.52 -22.88
C THR A 469 10.00 5.54 -22.00
N GLY A 470 10.26 4.36 -21.40
CA GLY A 470 11.62 3.96 -21.20
C GLY A 470 12.42 4.65 -20.11
N THR A 471 11.83 5.07 -19.01
CA THR A 471 12.62 5.15 -17.79
C THR A 471 12.76 3.71 -17.27
N THR A 472 13.89 3.15 -17.53
CA THR A 472 14.38 1.90 -16.94
C THR A 472 14.61 2.13 -15.45
N SER A 473 13.54 2.44 -14.71
CA SER A 473 13.61 2.39 -13.26
C SER A 473 13.69 0.92 -12.88
N VAL A 474 14.81 0.53 -12.28
CA VAL A 474 14.93 -0.81 -11.70
C VAL A 474 13.87 -0.88 -10.59
N PRO A 475 12.80 -1.69 -10.70
CA PRO A 475 11.83 -1.78 -9.65
C PRO A 475 12.51 -2.28 -8.38
N TYR A 476 12.17 -1.69 -7.24
CA TYR A 476 12.65 -2.17 -5.91
C TYR A 476 12.60 -3.70 -5.82
N ARG A 477 11.51 -4.28 -6.26
CA ARG A 477 11.25 -5.71 -6.25
C ARG A 477 12.11 -6.56 -7.18
N TRP A 478 12.66 -5.99 -8.23
CA TRP A 478 13.61 -6.74 -9.06
C TRP A 478 14.89 -7.06 -8.27
N LEU A 479 15.30 -6.15 -7.41
CA LEU A 479 16.44 -6.37 -6.51
C LEU A 479 16.11 -7.35 -5.39
N ASP A 480 14.85 -7.39 -4.91
CA ASP A 480 14.41 -8.36 -3.90
C ASP A 480 14.39 -9.82 -4.39
N LEU A 481 14.27 -10.05 -5.71
CA LEU A 481 14.40 -11.40 -6.28
C LEU A 481 15.78 -12.02 -6.03
N TYR A 482 16.78 -11.18 -5.79
CA TYR A 482 18.18 -11.55 -5.58
C TYR A 482 18.58 -11.28 -4.13
N SER A 483 17.75 -11.75 -3.20
CA SER A 483 17.77 -11.42 -1.76
C SER A 483 19.04 -11.81 -1.02
N ASN A 484 19.84 -12.74 -1.55
CA ASN A 484 21.15 -13.04 -0.96
C ASN A 484 22.13 -11.87 -1.05
N SER A 485 21.79 -10.84 -1.81
CA SER A 485 22.54 -9.62 -1.99
C SER A 485 21.83 -8.38 -1.45
N THR A 486 20.71 -8.51 -0.74
CA THR A 486 19.89 -7.39 -0.25
C THR A 486 20.73 -6.34 0.46
N ALA A 487 21.68 -6.75 1.32
CA ALA A 487 22.62 -5.82 1.96
C ALA A 487 23.56 -5.11 0.96
N LYS A 488 23.89 -5.74 -0.17
CA LYS A 488 24.75 -5.20 -1.22
C LYS A 488 24.02 -4.15 -2.08
N TYR A 489 22.72 -4.36 -2.31
CA TYR A 489 21.88 -3.48 -3.13
C TYR A 489 21.06 -2.47 -2.34
N VAL A 490 20.97 -2.59 -1.02
CA VAL A 490 20.25 -1.63 -0.18
C VAL A 490 20.82 -0.21 -0.33
N ASN A 491 22.13 -0.05 -0.46
CA ASN A 491 22.72 1.26 -0.78
C ASN A 491 22.31 1.76 -2.17
N CYS A 492 22.15 0.86 -3.14
CA CYS A 492 21.66 1.18 -4.48
C CYS A 492 20.19 1.59 -4.45
N LEU A 493 19.37 0.90 -3.64
CA LEU A 493 17.96 1.22 -3.44
C LEU A 493 17.76 2.57 -2.77
N THR A 494 18.55 2.86 -1.72
CA THR A 494 18.52 4.16 -1.07
C THR A 494 18.87 5.27 -2.04
N ASN A 495 19.91 5.10 -2.84
CA ASN A 495 20.26 6.06 -3.87
C ASN A 495 19.18 6.21 -4.95
N TYR A 496 18.51 5.12 -5.31
CA TYR A 496 17.40 5.14 -6.24
C TYR A 496 16.21 5.97 -5.72
N TYR A 497 15.81 5.76 -4.46
CA TYR A 497 14.73 6.53 -3.82
C TYR A 497 15.11 7.99 -3.57
N TYR A 498 16.39 8.30 -3.44
CA TYR A 498 16.89 9.66 -3.29
C TYR A 498 16.90 10.49 -4.57
N GLY A 499 16.43 9.96 -5.68
CA GLY A 499 16.54 10.64 -6.97
C GLY A 499 17.96 10.62 -7.54
N ALA A 500 18.91 9.95 -6.90
CA ALA A 500 20.22 9.69 -7.45
C ALA A 500 20.16 8.55 -8.48
N TYR A 501 19.29 8.72 -9.50
CA TYR A 501 19.16 7.78 -10.62
C TYR A 501 20.54 7.47 -11.26
N ASN A 502 21.41 8.48 -11.33
CA ASN A 502 22.78 8.30 -11.80
C ASN A 502 23.61 7.34 -10.94
N ALA A 503 23.35 7.25 -9.62
CA ALA A 503 24.11 6.39 -8.75
C ALA A 503 23.78 4.89 -8.95
N LEU A 504 22.53 4.54 -9.25
CA LEU A 504 22.17 3.16 -9.62
C LEU A 504 22.72 2.76 -10.99
N GLY A 505 22.65 3.68 -11.96
CA GLY A 505 23.23 3.48 -13.29
C GLY A 505 24.76 3.28 -13.25
N GLU A 506 25.43 3.83 -12.25
CA GLU A 506 26.88 3.70 -12.04
C GLU A 506 27.27 2.51 -11.17
N HIS A 507 26.36 1.98 -10.36
CA HIS A 507 26.64 0.78 -9.57
C HIS A 507 26.80 -0.45 -10.46
N VAL A 508 27.93 -1.10 -10.28
CA VAL A 508 28.26 -2.33 -10.98
C VAL A 508 27.84 -3.52 -10.10
N ALA A 509 26.98 -4.38 -10.63
CA ALA A 509 26.56 -5.61 -9.97
C ALA A 509 27.70 -6.65 -9.91
N ALA A 510 27.48 -7.79 -9.25
CA ALA A 510 28.48 -8.87 -9.15
C ALA A 510 28.96 -9.39 -10.52
N ASN A 511 28.09 -9.32 -11.53
CA ASN A 511 28.39 -9.70 -12.90
C ASN A 511 29.24 -8.66 -13.69
N GLY A 512 29.67 -7.57 -13.05
CA GLY A 512 30.45 -6.52 -13.69
C GLY A 512 29.67 -5.59 -14.63
N VAL A 513 28.34 -5.72 -14.70
CA VAL A 513 27.45 -4.88 -15.51
C VAL A 513 26.73 -3.90 -14.59
N ARG A 514 26.39 -2.71 -15.09
CA ARG A 514 25.60 -1.75 -14.32
C ARG A 514 24.25 -2.35 -13.93
N ILE A 515 23.77 -2.09 -12.73
CA ILE A 515 22.50 -2.67 -12.23
C ILE A 515 21.33 -2.33 -13.15
N GLU A 516 21.26 -1.08 -13.62
CA GLU A 516 20.23 -0.65 -14.57
C GLU A 516 20.33 -1.41 -15.91
N GLU A 517 21.53 -1.62 -16.39
CA GLU A 517 21.80 -2.36 -17.62
C GLU A 517 21.51 -3.86 -17.44
N SER A 518 21.83 -4.42 -16.27
CA SER A 518 21.44 -5.79 -15.90
C SER A 518 19.93 -5.95 -15.90
N PHE A 519 19.19 -5.00 -15.30
CA PHE A 519 17.74 -4.98 -15.35
C PHE A 519 17.20 -4.89 -16.79
N ALA A 520 17.67 -3.90 -17.56
CA ALA A 520 17.24 -3.69 -18.95
C ALA A 520 17.53 -4.91 -19.86
N ARG A 521 18.57 -5.68 -19.54
CA ARG A 521 18.94 -6.90 -20.27
C ARG A 521 18.32 -8.16 -19.69
N GLY A 522 17.60 -8.10 -18.56
CA GLY A 522 17.08 -9.28 -17.86
C GLY A 522 18.17 -10.19 -17.28
N LEU A 523 19.34 -9.63 -16.94
CA LEU A 523 20.47 -10.37 -16.38
C LEU A 523 20.33 -10.47 -14.87
N ASP A 524 20.77 -11.60 -14.30
CA ASP A 524 20.89 -11.75 -12.86
C ASP A 524 22.08 -10.91 -12.35
N PRO A 525 21.87 -9.88 -11.53
CA PRO A 525 22.95 -9.04 -11.04
C PRO A 525 23.91 -9.75 -10.06
N ASP A 526 23.48 -10.87 -9.48
CA ASP A 526 24.28 -11.67 -8.55
C ASP A 526 25.12 -12.75 -9.25
N ASN A 527 24.81 -13.04 -10.51
CA ASN A 527 25.55 -14.00 -11.29
C ASN A 527 26.77 -13.34 -11.96
N GLU A 528 27.96 -13.55 -11.41
CA GLU A 528 29.22 -12.97 -11.89
C GLU A 528 29.51 -13.29 -13.37
N THR A 529 28.90 -14.33 -13.94
CA THR A 529 29.09 -14.74 -15.34
C THR A 529 28.02 -14.22 -16.29
N ALA A 530 26.93 -13.63 -15.78
CA ALA A 530 25.81 -13.14 -16.59
C ALA A 530 26.10 -11.73 -17.15
N THR A 531 27.09 -11.62 -18.02
CA THR A 531 27.53 -10.33 -18.59
C THR A 531 26.86 -9.95 -19.90
N ASN A 532 26.32 -10.91 -20.64
CA ASN A 532 25.72 -10.67 -21.96
C ASN A 532 24.48 -11.54 -22.20
N LEU A 533 23.48 -10.94 -22.82
CA LEU A 533 22.38 -11.69 -23.42
C LEU A 533 22.86 -12.26 -24.74
N LEU A 534 23.01 -13.58 -24.82
CA LEU A 534 23.42 -14.27 -26.06
C LEU A 534 22.17 -14.79 -26.77
N ALA A 535 21.96 -14.31 -27.98
CA ALA A 535 21.02 -14.93 -28.90
C ALA A 535 21.78 -15.93 -29.78
N THR A 536 21.40 -17.20 -29.72
CA THR A 536 21.97 -18.26 -30.56
C THR A 536 20.96 -18.67 -31.61
N ILE A 537 21.43 -18.92 -32.83
CA ILE A 537 20.61 -19.48 -33.90
C ILE A 537 21.12 -20.88 -34.19
N SER A 538 20.26 -21.87 -34.04
CA SER A 538 20.50 -23.25 -34.42
C SER A 538 19.43 -23.71 -35.41
N LEU A 539 19.66 -24.84 -36.06
CA LEU A 539 18.64 -25.46 -36.88
C LEU A 539 18.04 -26.64 -36.13
N ASP A 540 16.72 -26.81 -36.18
CA ASP A 540 16.07 -28.02 -35.68
C ASP A 540 16.29 -29.21 -36.64
N ALA A 541 15.80 -30.38 -36.28
CA ALA A 541 15.93 -31.59 -37.08
C ALA A 541 15.25 -31.49 -38.48
N GLY A 542 14.39 -30.49 -38.68
CA GLY A 542 13.73 -30.17 -39.94
C GLY A 542 14.42 -29.06 -40.74
N GLY A 543 15.58 -28.54 -40.27
CA GLY A 543 16.31 -27.45 -40.91
C GLY A 543 15.72 -26.05 -40.66
N LYS A 544 14.78 -25.89 -39.73
CA LYS A 544 14.23 -24.59 -39.37
C LYS A 544 15.11 -23.88 -38.34
N PRO A 545 15.29 -22.54 -38.44
CA PRO A 545 16.05 -21.79 -37.47
C PRO A 545 15.33 -21.76 -36.11
N VAL A 546 16.05 -22.15 -35.08
CA VAL A 546 15.65 -22.03 -33.67
C VAL A 546 16.52 -20.97 -33.01
N VAL A 547 15.89 -19.98 -32.41
CA VAL A 547 16.60 -18.91 -31.70
C VAL A 547 16.53 -19.19 -30.19
N GLY A 548 17.68 -19.46 -29.61
CA GLY A 548 17.86 -19.55 -28.16
C GLY A 548 18.34 -18.22 -27.59
N VAL A 549 17.92 -17.89 -26.40
CA VAL A 549 18.37 -16.72 -25.63
C VAL A 549 18.95 -17.20 -24.32
N SER A 550 20.13 -16.74 -23.98
CA SER A 550 20.79 -17.09 -22.71
C SER A 550 21.46 -15.86 -22.10
N PRO A 551 21.30 -15.61 -20.82
CA PRO A 551 20.40 -16.33 -19.90
C PRO A 551 18.92 -16.03 -20.18
N GLU A 552 18.07 -17.02 -20.03
CA GLU A 552 16.64 -16.86 -20.15
C GLU A 552 16.03 -16.58 -18.77
N ASN A 553 15.26 -15.50 -18.64
CA ASN A 553 14.51 -15.20 -17.43
C ASN A 553 13.02 -15.04 -17.73
N PRO A 554 12.28 -16.16 -17.87
CA PRO A 554 10.87 -16.16 -18.29
C PRO A 554 9.92 -15.57 -17.22
N VAL A 555 10.39 -15.37 -16.00
CA VAL A 555 9.57 -14.80 -14.91
C VAL A 555 9.40 -13.30 -15.08
N LEU A 556 10.44 -12.60 -15.54
CA LEU A 556 10.47 -11.14 -15.63
C LEU A 556 10.35 -10.60 -17.05
N TRP A 557 10.71 -11.39 -18.06
CA TRP A 557 10.88 -10.90 -19.41
C TRP A 557 10.16 -11.76 -20.44
N THR A 558 9.61 -11.10 -21.44
CA THR A 558 9.12 -11.74 -22.66
C THR A 558 10.13 -11.52 -23.77
N TYR A 559 10.54 -12.60 -24.39
CA TYR A 559 11.44 -12.58 -25.55
C TYR A 559 10.64 -12.74 -26.82
N THR A 560 10.70 -11.74 -27.69
CA THR A 560 10.07 -11.80 -29.02
C THR A 560 11.15 -11.87 -30.09
N VAL A 561 11.15 -12.94 -30.84
CA VAL A 561 12.05 -13.05 -32.01
C VAL A 561 11.42 -12.28 -33.16
N LEU A 562 12.11 -11.25 -33.64
CA LEU A 562 11.71 -10.48 -34.80
C LEU A 562 12.55 -10.91 -35.99
N GLY A 563 11.90 -11.07 -37.13
CA GLY A 563 12.54 -11.40 -38.41
C GLY A 563 12.45 -10.24 -39.39
N SER A 564 13.37 -10.19 -40.33
CA SER A 564 13.36 -9.22 -41.43
C SER A 564 13.98 -9.81 -42.68
N ARG A 565 13.47 -9.41 -43.84
CA ARG A 565 14.05 -9.78 -45.16
C ARG A 565 15.03 -8.72 -45.69
N ASN A 566 15.02 -7.52 -45.15
CA ASN A 566 15.75 -6.37 -45.70
C ASN A 566 16.52 -5.52 -44.64
N LEU A 567 16.60 -5.97 -43.37
CA LEU A 567 17.19 -5.28 -42.24
C LEU A 567 16.53 -3.92 -41.86
N ARG A 568 15.42 -3.56 -42.48
CA ARG A 568 14.68 -2.32 -42.20
C ARG A 568 13.36 -2.56 -41.51
N ASP A 569 12.57 -3.49 -42.06
CA ASP A 569 11.23 -3.79 -41.58
C ASP A 569 11.28 -5.04 -40.70
N TRP A 570 11.02 -4.87 -39.40
CA TRP A 570 11.08 -5.95 -38.43
C TRP A 570 9.68 -6.32 -37.93
N SER A 571 9.32 -7.58 -38.03
CA SER A 571 8.05 -8.11 -37.57
C SER A 571 8.26 -9.37 -36.71
N VAL A 572 7.20 -9.88 -36.10
CA VAL A 572 7.27 -11.21 -35.46
C VAL A 572 7.71 -12.22 -36.52
N ARG A 573 8.65 -13.06 -36.14
CA ARG A 573 9.33 -14.01 -37.04
C ARG A 573 8.37 -14.74 -37.97
N SER A 574 8.74 -14.83 -39.24
CA SER A 574 8.15 -15.70 -40.23
C SER A 574 9.17 -16.75 -40.73
N ASP A 575 8.68 -17.85 -41.32
CA ASP A 575 9.54 -18.92 -41.86
C ASP A 575 10.40 -18.47 -43.04
N THR A 576 10.20 -17.26 -43.55
CA THR A 576 10.90 -16.72 -44.74
C THR A 576 11.85 -15.58 -44.38
N ASP A 577 12.05 -15.27 -43.10
CA ASP A 577 12.96 -14.20 -42.68
C ASP A 577 14.42 -14.60 -42.86
N LEU A 578 15.23 -13.65 -43.33
CA LEU A 578 16.68 -13.84 -43.55
C LEU A 578 17.53 -13.29 -42.40
N PHE A 579 16.98 -12.36 -41.63
CA PHE A 579 17.65 -11.69 -40.52
C PHE A 579 16.80 -11.78 -39.28
N PHE A 580 17.43 -11.92 -38.12
CA PHE A 580 16.76 -12.07 -36.84
C PHE A 580 17.34 -11.14 -35.79
N LYS A 581 16.48 -10.62 -34.94
CA LYS A 581 16.85 -9.98 -33.67
C LYS A 581 15.90 -10.42 -32.56
N VAL A 582 16.36 -10.34 -31.34
CA VAL A 582 15.51 -10.59 -30.17
C VAL A 582 15.11 -9.25 -29.56
N LYS A 583 13.81 -9.05 -29.37
CA LYS A 583 13.26 -7.95 -28.58
C LYS A 583 12.98 -8.49 -27.19
N VAL A 584 13.57 -7.87 -26.19
CA VAL A 584 13.32 -8.16 -24.78
C VAL A 584 12.36 -7.11 -24.25
N SER A 585 11.32 -7.53 -23.57
CA SER A 585 10.34 -6.63 -22.95
C SER A 585 10.04 -7.12 -21.54
N PRO A 586 9.89 -6.23 -20.55
CA PRO A 586 9.40 -6.60 -19.23
C PRO A 586 8.03 -7.28 -19.35
N LYS A 587 7.78 -8.25 -18.47
CA LYS A 587 6.46 -8.90 -18.34
C LYS A 587 5.55 -8.07 -17.49
#